data_3b99ce91431397b0bec49be6b0c35a14
#
_entry.id   3b99ce91431397b0bec49be6b0c35a14
#
_cell.length_a   1.000
_cell.length_b   1.000
_cell.length_c   1.000
_cell.angle_alpha   90.00
_cell.angle_beta   90.00
_cell.angle_gamma   90.00
#
_symmetry.space_group_name_H-M   'P 1'
#
loop_
_entity.id
_entity.type
_entity.pdbx_description
1 polymer ?
#
loop_
_entity_poly.entity_id
_entity_poly.type
_entity_poly.pdbx_seq_one_letter_code
_entity_poly.pdbx_strand_id
1 'polypeptide(L)'
;MKRFSVRHSPLFLMAASLFFNGVMMVSGAPLPATSQQTAPDNTRANKGDAQKGATTADQQKMNPTDRELARKIRASIVDDKALSMYAHNIKVIAQDGKVTLKGPVRTEKEKADIEAKAAAVAGAGNVTNEIEVAPPKS
;
A
#
# COMPACT_ATOMS: atom_id res chain seq x y z
N MET A 1 -45.25 8.44 -6.75
CA MET A 1 -45.24 6.97 -6.53
C MET A 1 -44.49 6.33 -7.72
N LYS A 2 -43.24 5.98 -7.55
CA LYS A 2 -42.46 5.23 -8.56
C LYS A 2 -41.95 3.96 -7.90
N ARG A 3 -42.46 2.84 -8.36
CA ARG A 3 -42.16 1.49 -7.86
C ARG A 3 -40.82 1.05 -8.43
N PHE A 4 -39.86 0.74 -7.57
CA PHE A 4 -38.62 0.06 -7.96
C PHE A 4 -38.90 -1.46 -8.05
N SER A 5 -38.77 -1.99 -9.25
CA SER A 5 -38.89 -3.40 -9.56
C SER A 5 -37.54 -4.07 -9.31
N VAL A 6 -37.52 -4.97 -8.32
CA VAL A 6 -36.41 -5.87 -8.06
C VAL A 6 -36.49 -7.04 -9.02
N ARG A 7 -35.54 -7.12 -9.94
CA ARG A 7 -35.38 -8.30 -10.81
C ARG A 7 -34.43 -9.30 -10.14
N HIS A 8 -35.05 -10.40 -9.72
CA HIS A 8 -34.36 -11.61 -9.31
C HIS A 8 -33.82 -12.32 -10.57
N SER A 9 -32.55 -12.64 -10.60
CA SER A 9 -31.97 -13.55 -11.58
C SER A 9 -31.66 -14.89 -10.94
N PRO A 10 -31.94 -16.00 -11.63
CA PRO A 10 -31.90 -17.33 -11.02
C PRO A 10 -30.53 -17.97 -11.06
N LEU A 11 -30.33 -18.73 -10.05
CA LEU A 11 -29.47 -19.85 -9.78
C LEU A 11 -29.12 -20.70 -11.04
N PHE A 12 -27.82 -20.82 -11.35
CA PHE A 12 -27.36 -21.88 -12.24
C PHE A 12 -26.49 -22.85 -11.46
N LEU A 13 -27.09 -23.99 -11.21
CA LEU A 13 -26.51 -25.22 -10.66
C LEU A 13 -26.22 -26.17 -11.81
N MET A 14 -24.98 -26.57 -12.03
CA MET A 14 -24.60 -27.82 -12.73
C MET A 14 -23.15 -28.15 -12.38
N ALA A 15 -22.92 -29.11 -11.54
CA ALA A 15 -22.81 -30.55 -11.78
C ALA A 15 -21.49 -30.99 -12.41
N ALA A 16 -20.71 -31.60 -11.56
CA ALA A 16 -19.78 -32.73 -11.64
C ALA A 16 -19.34 -33.24 -13.00
N SER A 17 -18.04 -33.45 -13.15
CA SER A 17 -17.48 -34.63 -13.81
C SER A 17 -16.08 -34.94 -13.28
N LEU A 18 -15.98 -36.18 -12.84
CA LEU A 18 -14.81 -36.92 -12.42
C LEU A 18 -13.93 -37.31 -13.62
N PHE A 19 -12.73 -37.77 -13.29
CA PHE A 19 -11.73 -38.53 -14.03
C PHE A 19 -10.74 -37.73 -14.91
N PHE A 20 -9.47 -37.71 -14.57
CA PHE A 20 -8.50 -38.65 -15.11
C PHE A 20 -7.19 -38.65 -14.35
N ASN A 21 -6.82 -39.84 -13.90
CA ASN A 21 -5.54 -40.19 -13.33
C ASN A 21 -4.51 -40.21 -14.47
N GLY A 22 -3.44 -39.46 -14.35
CA GLY A 22 -2.34 -39.45 -15.30
C GLY A 22 -1.05 -39.06 -14.60
N VAL A 23 -0.38 -40.06 -14.05
CA VAL A 23 1.03 -39.96 -13.62
C VAL A 23 1.87 -39.75 -14.88
N MET A 24 2.46 -38.58 -15.04
CA MET A 24 3.59 -38.39 -15.92
C MET A 24 4.70 -37.68 -15.11
N MET A 25 5.72 -38.49 -14.79
CA MET A 25 7.05 -37.99 -14.46
C MET A 25 7.58 -37.23 -15.68
N VAL A 26 7.75 -35.93 -15.52
CA VAL A 26 8.56 -35.12 -16.43
C VAL A 26 9.70 -34.52 -15.61
N SER A 27 10.88 -34.95 -16.02
CA SER A 27 12.20 -34.50 -15.59
C SER A 27 12.30 -32.99 -15.50
N GLY A 28 12.92 -32.51 -14.41
CA GLY A 28 13.12 -31.11 -14.10
C GLY A 28 13.89 -30.35 -15.18
N ALA A 29 13.25 -29.35 -15.71
CA ALA A 29 13.97 -28.19 -16.23
C ALA A 29 14.03 -27.15 -15.11
N PRO A 30 15.20 -26.52 -14.85
CA PRO A 30 15.26 -25.43 -13.90
C PRO A 30 14.47 -24.25 -14.49
N LEU A 31 13.43 -23.86 -13.77
CA LEU A 31 12.71 -22.63 -14.08
C LEU A 31 13.69 -21.45 -14.02
N PRO A 32 13.63 -20.51 -14.98
CA PRO A 32 14.42 -19.30 -14.87
C PRO A 32 14.04 -18.63 -13.55
N ALA A 33 15.07 -18.29 -12.78
CA ALA A 33 14.92 -17.53 -11.57
C ALA A 33 14.15 -16.25 -11.93
N THR A 34 12.90 -16.19 -11.48
CA THR A 34 12.11 -14.97 -11.48
C THR A 34 12.95 -13.96 -10.70
N SER A 35 13.45 -12.94 -11.36
CA SER A 35 14.09 -11.81 -10.71
C SER A 35 13.05 -11.26 -9.72
N GLN A 36 13.23 -11.58 -8.45
CA GLN A 36 12.49 -10.97 -7.38
C GLN A 36 12.77 -9.47 -7.45
N GLN A 37 11.82 -8.74 -7.96
CA GLN A 37 11.80 -7.29 -7.86
C GLN A 37 11.80 -6.98 -6.37
N THR A 38 12.97 -6.70 -5.82
CA THR A 38 13.12 -6.35 -4.41
C THR A 38 12.28 -5.13 -4.14
N ALA A 39 11.26 -5.29 -3.30
CA ALA A 39 10.47 -4.18 -2.79
C ALA A 39 11.40 -3.13 -2.17
N PRO A 40 11.06 -1.84 -2.27
CA PRO A 40 11.86 -0.78 -1.68
C PRO A 40 12.10 -1.04 -0.19
N ASP A 41 13.35 -0.96 0.22
CA ASP A 41 13.76 -1.25 1.60
C ASP A 41 13.51 -0.05 2.52
N ASN A 42 12.53 -0.16 3.39
CA ASN A 42 12.20 0.82 4.43
C ASN A 42 12.92 0.55 5.76
N THR A 43 13.87 -0.37 5.79
CA THR A 43 14.58 -0.77 7.02
C THR A 43 15.27 0.41 7.69
N ARG A 44 15.79 1.35 6.90
CA ARG A 44 16.46 2.55 7.41
C ARG A 44 15.49 3.46 8.16
N ALA A 45 14.30 3.68 7.60
CA ALA A 45 13.26 4.48 8.25
C ALA A 45 12.80 3.81 9.55
N ASN A 46 12.61 2.49 9.55
CA ASN A 46 12.22 1.75 10.74
C ASN A 46 13.28 1.76 11.84
N LYS A 47 14.57 1.64 11.48
CA LYS A 47 15.69 1.75 12.44
C LYS A 47 15.79 3.16 13.03
N GLY A 48 15.63 4.18 12.21
CA GLY A 48 15.63 5.58 12.68
C GLY A 48 14.52 5.86 13.69
N ASP A 49 13.35 5.32 13.48
CA ASP A 49 12.21 5.45 14.39
C ASP A 49 12.46 4.75 15.73
N ALA A 50 13.05 3.55 15.71
CA ALA A 50 13.37 2.80 16.92
C ALA A 50 14.41 3.53 17.81
N GLN A 51 15.37 4.21 17.19
CA GLN A 51 16.43 4.93 17.91
C GLN A 51 15.97 6.27 18.47
N LYS A 52 14.99 6.92 17.83
CA LYS A 52 14.48 8.24 18.22
C LYS A 52 13.26 8.19 19.14
N GLY A 53 12.77 6.97 19.48
CA GLY A 53 11.53 6.83 20.24
C GLY A 53 10.30 7.29 19.47
N ALA A 54 10.41 7.44 18.15
CA ALA A 54 9.31 7.83 17.30
C ALA A 54 8.27 6.72 17.20
N THR A 55 7.00 7.08 17.23
CA THR A 55 5.89 6.13 17.09
C THR A 55 5.95 5.47 15.72
N THR A 56 6.06 4.15 15.69
CA THR A 56 6.00 3.38 14.45
C THR A 56 4.55 3.11 14.03
N ALA A 57 4.35 2.72 12.76
CA ALA A 57 3.02 2.37 12.28
C ALA A 57 2.37 1.24 13.10
N ASP A 58 3.18 0.33 13.65
CA ASP A 58 2.72 -0.79 14.47
C ASP A 58 2.38 -0.38 15.91
N GLN A 59 2.97 0.72 16.39
CA GLN A 59 2.71 1.31 17.70
C GLN A 59 1.57 2.33 17.69
N GLN A 60 0.93 2.53 16.55
CA GLN A 60 -0.27 3.36 16.46
C GLN A 60 -1.31 2.85 17.45
N LYS A 61 -1.63 3.67 18.45
CA LYS A 61 -2.79 3.42 19.30
C LYS A 61 -4.00 3.27 18.40
N MET A 62 -4.81 2.25 18.67
CA MET A 62 -5.93 1.83 17.84
C MET A 62 -7.09 2.84 17.86
N ASN A 63 -6.80 4.13 17.63
CA ASN A 63 -7.84 5.10 17.39
C ASN A 63 -8.50 4.79 16.02
N PRO A 64 -9.80 4.48 15.97
CA PRO A 64 -10.50 4.16 14.72
C PRO A 64 -10.38 5.27 13.68
N THR A 65 -10.40 6.53 14.11
CA THR A 65 -10.30 7.71 13.25
C THR A 65 -8.92 7.81 12.60
N ASP A 66 -7.85 7.63 13.37
CA ASP A 66 -6.49 7.70 12.86
C ASP A 66 -6.19 6.53 11.90
N ARG A 67 -6.74 5.36 12.19
CA ARG A 67 -6.64 4.20 11.30
C ARG A 67 -7.33 4.46 9.96
N GLU A 68 -8.52 5.02 9.98
CA GLU A 68 -9.28 5.37 8.78
C GLU A 68 -8.56 6.46 7.99
N LEU A 69 -8.00 7.46 8.68
CA LEU A 69 -7.19 8.52 8.08
C LEU A 69 -5.98 7.97 7.34
N ALA A 70 -5.19 7.13 8.01
CA ALA A 70 -4.03 6.48 7.40
C ALA A 70 -4.42 5.58 6.21
N ARG A 71 -5.55 4.88 6.31
CA ARG A 71 -6.07 4.02 5.23
C ARG A 71 -6.44 4.82 4.00
N LYS A 72 -7.16 5.94 4.16
CA LYS A 72 -7.54 6.82 3.05
C LYS A 72 -6.32 7.41 2.34
N ILE A 73 -5.34 7.85 3.09
CA ILE A 73 -4.09 8.38 2.53
C ILE A 73 -3.36 7.28 1.75
N ARG A 74 -3.19 6.09 2.32
CA ARG A 74 -2.54 4.97 1.61
C ARG A 74 -3.28 4.61 0.33
N ALA A 75 -4.59 4.55 0.36
CA ALA A 75 -5.40 4.27 -0.83
C ALA A 75 -5.15 5.32 -1.93
N SER A 76 -5.17 6.60 -1.60
CA SER A 76 -4.93 7.67 -2.58
C SER A 76 -3.52 7.66 -3.18
N ILE A 77 -2.53 7.14 -2.44
CA ILE A 77 -1.16 6.98 -2.93
C ILE A 77 -1.05 5.75 -3.84
N VAL A 78 -1.64 4.63 -3.44
CA VAL A 78 -1.59 3.37 -4.21
C VAL A 78 -2.37 3.46 -5.52
N ASP A 79 -3.46 4.21 -5.53
CA ASP A 79 -4.29 4.41 -6.72
C ASP A 79 -3.59 5.29 -7.78
N ASP A 80 -2.60 6.06 -7.40
CA ASP A 80 -1.86 6.93 -8.31
C ASP A 80 -0.74 6.19 -9.04
N LYS A 81 -1.02 5.80 -10.27
CA LYS A 81 -0.08 5.08 -11.13
C LYS A 81 1.10 5.93 -11.63
N ALA A 82 1.07 7.23 -11.42
CA ALA A 82 2.18 8.12 -11.77
C ALA A 82 3.31 8.07 -10.72
N LEU A 83 3.00 7.56 -9.53
CA LEU A 83 3.97 7.38 -8.46
C LEU A 83 4.80 6.11 -8.65
N SER A 84 6.07 6.17 -8.29
CA SER A 84 6.96 4.99 -8.36
C SER A 84 6.61 3.94 -7.28
N MET A 85 7.13 2.73 -7.44
CA MET A 85 7.04 1.68 -6.45
C MET A 85 7.60 2.11 -5.08
N TYR A 86 8.60 2.98 -5.06
CA TYR A 86 9.15 3.56 -3.82
C TYR A 86 8.12 4.43 -3.11
N ALA A 87 7.45 5.29 -3.87
CA ALA A 87 6.40 6.15 -3.37
C ALA A 87 5.18 5.38 -2.83
N HIS A 88 4.81 4.26 -3.48
CA HIS A 88 3.75 3.38 -2.98
C HIS A 88 4.10 2.67 -1.68
N ASN A 89 5.38 2.58 -1.32
CA ASN A 89 5.86 1.86 -0.14
C ASN A 89 6.26 2.78 1.01
N ILE A 90 5.84 4.04 1.00
CA ILE A 90 6.08 4.95 2.12
C ILE A 90 5.27 4.54 3.36
N LYS A 91 5.80 4.89 4.52
CA LYS A 91 5.14 4.69 5.80
C LYS A 91 4.23 5.89 6.11
N VAL A 92 2.97 5.63 6.34
CA VAL A 92 1.97 6.62 6.78
C VAL A 92 1.62 6.32 8.23
N ILE A 93 1.89 7.27 9.13
CA ILE A 93 1.58 7.19 10.55
C ILE A 93 0.56 8.27 10.84
N ALA A 94 -0.59 7.91 11.37
CA ALA A 94 -1.59 8.86 11.85
C ALA A 94 -1.74 8.73 13.37
N GLN A 95 -1.75 9.84 14.07
CA GLN A 95 -1.90 9.90 15.52
C GLN A 95 -2.55 11.22 15.91
N ASP A 96 -3.67 11.13 16.65
CA ASP A 96 -4.43 12.31 17.13
C ASP A 96 -4.80 13.29 16.00
N GLY A 97 -5.15 12.75 14.82
CA GLY A 97 -5.48 13.53 13.63
C GLY A 97 -4.29 14.10 12.86
N LYS A 98 -3.07 13.92 13.34
CA LYS A 98 -1.83 14.30 12.67
C LYS A 98 -1.26 13.14 11.87
N VAL A 99 -0.65 13.43 10.74
CA VAL A 99 -0.06 12.46 9.84
C VAL A 99 1.42 12.71 9.66
N THR A 100 2.23 11.69 9.82
CA THR A 100 3.65 11.70 9.50
C THR A 100 3.92 10.75 8.34
N LEU A 101 4.58 11.25 7.31
CA LEU A 101 4.97 10.52 6.11
C LEU A 101 6.47 10.23 6.17
N LYS A 102 6.86 8.95 6.03
CA LYS A 102 8.28 8.54 6.09
C LYS A 102 8.59 7.52 5.00
N GLY A 103 9.77 7.59 4.47
CA GLY A 103 10.30 6.60 3.53
C GLY A 103 10.97 7.22 2.33
N PRO A 104 11.63 6.40 1.49
CA PRO A 104 12.32 6.89 0.32
C PRO A 104 11.37 7.05 -0.88
N VAL A 105 11.55 8.12 -1.63
CA VAL A 105 10.98 8.33 -2.96
C VAL A 105 12.09 8.60 -3.98
N ARG A 106 11.76 8.60 -5.26
CA ARG A 106 12.76 8.80 -6.32
C ARG A 106 13.00 10.26 -6.67
N THR A 107 11.98 11.09 -6.52
CA THR A 107 12.00 12.48 -6.96
C THR A 107 11.35 13.41 -5.94
N GLU A 108 11.75 14.67 -5.96
CA GLU A 108 11.10 15.73 -5.17
C GLU A 108 9.63 15.92 -5.58
N LYS A 109 9.31 15.68 -6.85
CA LYS A 109 7.93 15.73 -7.33
C LYS A 109 7.06 14.69 -6.64
N GLU A 110 7.52 13.44 -6.53
CA GLU A 110 6.79 12.40 -5.80
C GLU A 110 6.57 12.77 -4.33
N LYS A 111 7.59 13.35 -3.70
CA LYS A 111 7.50 13.84 -2.32
C LYS A 111 6.38 14.87 -2.17
N ALA A 112 6.33 15.86 -3.07
CA ALA A 112 5.31 16.91 -3.07
C ALA A 112 3.91 16.34 -3.39
N ASP A 113 3.80 15.43 -4.35
CA ASP A 113 2.52 14.81 -4.72
C ASP A 113 1.93 13.99 -3.56
N ILE A 114 2.77 13.26 -2.83
CA ILE A 114 2.35 12.48 -1.66
C ILE A 114 1.91 13.39 -0.52
N GLU A 115 2.66 14.47 -0.27
CA GLU A 115 2.28 15.47 0.74
C GLU A 115 0.94 16.11 0.41
N ALA A 116 0.71 16.50 -0.84
CA ALA A 116 -0.55 17.08 -1.29
C ALA A 116 -1.73 16.10 -1.09
N LYS A 117 -1.55 14.81 -1.37
CA LYS A 117 -2.57 13.77 -1.13
C LYS A 117 -2.87 13.61 0.36
N ALA A 118 -1.85 13.59 1.19
CA ALA A 118 -2.03 13.50 2.65
C ALA A 118 -2.72 14.75 3.19
N ALA A 119 -2.34 15.94 2.71
CA ALA A 119 -2.95 17.21 3.08
C ALA A 119 -4.42 17.31 2.66
N ALA A 120 -4.79 16.74 1.52
CA ALA A 120 -6.19 16.70 1.07
C ALA A 120 -7.09 15.87 2.00
N VAL A 121 -6.53 14.87 2.70
CA VAL A 121 -7.28 13.98 3.59
C VAL A 121 -7.20 14.43 5.06
N ALA A 122 -6.02 14.83 5.53
CA ALA A 122 -5.76 15.20 6.93
C ALA A 122 -5.84 16.71 7.20
N GLY A 123 -5.79 17.53 6.16
CA GLY A 123 -5.61 18.97 6.25
C GLY A 123 -4.12 19.37 6.24
N ALA A 124 -3.79 20.44 5.51
CA ALA A 124 -2.41 20.87 5.27
C ALA A 124 -1.59 21.12 6.57
N GLY A 125 -2.24 21.62 7.63
CA GLY A 125 -1.57 21.87 8.92
C GLY A 125 -1.30 20.62 9.77
N ASN A 126 -1.80 19.47 9.36
CA ASN A 126 -1.73 18.22 10.11
C ASN A 126 -0.76 17.19 9.50
N VAL A 127 -0.02 17.57 8.46
CA VAL A 127 0.91 16.68 7.76
C VAL A 127 2.36 17.07 8.07
N THR A 128 3.12 16.10 8.54
CA THR A 128 4.58 16.19 8.71
C THR A 128 5.23 15.33 7.64
N ASN A 129 6.01 15.93 6.74
CA ASN A 129 6.68 15.24 5.66
C ASN A 129 8.14 14.95 6.00
N GLU A 130 8.42 13.70 6.37
CA GLU A 130 9.76 13.17 6.62
C GLU A 130 10.19 12.19 5.49
N ILE A 131 9.71 12.43 4.27
CA ILE A 131 10.09 11.64 3.10
C ILE A 131 11.48 12.04 2.62
N GLU A 132 12.32 11.05 2.36
CA GLU A 132 13.67 11.23 1.83
C GLU A 132 13.67 10.96 0.32
N VAL A 133 14.35 11.81 -0.45
CA VAL A 133 14.58 11.55 -1.88
C VAL A 133 15.82 10.68 -2.02
N ALA A 134 15.63 9.44 -2.43
CA ALA A 134 16.71 8.49 -2.70
C ALA A 134 16.90 8.38 -4.21
N PRO A 135 18.02 8.84 -4.77
CA PRO A 135 18.29 8.68 -6.18
C PRO A 135 18.35 7.21 -6.58
N PRO A 136 18.04 6.86 -7.85
CA PRO A 136 18.14 5.49 -8.32
C PRO A 136 19.57 4.99 -8.10
N LYS A 137 19.69 3.79 -7.55
CA LYS A 137 21.01 3.12 -7.47
C LYS A 137 21.47 2.84 -8.90
N SER A 138 22.60 3.40 -9.26
CA SER A 138 23.31 3.12 -10.51
C SER A 138 23.78 1.68 -10.56
#